data_37ac3e49b615898b93093c2dade63906
#
_entry.id   37ac3e49b615898b93093c2dade63906
#
_cell.length_a   1.000
_cell.length_b   1.000
_cell.length_c   1.000
_cell.angle_alpha   90.00
_cell.angle_beta   90.00
_cell.angle_gamma   90.00
#
_symmetry.space_group_name_H-M   'P 1'
#
loop_
_entity.id
_entity.type
_entity.pdbx_description
1 polymer ?
#
loop_
_entity_poly.entity_id
_entity_poly.type
_entity_poly.pdbx_seq_one_letter_code
_entity_poly.pdbx_strand_id
1 'polypeptide(L)'
;YVVARDASEARAKAELQFGGGAHKHPVVLEQDPDALDTWFSSGLWPFSTLGWPDEQAADLARWYPTSVLVTGFDIIFFWVARMTMMAGAFTGQMPFQDVYIHGLVRDENNRKMSKSAGNGIDPLLLIDRYGADALRFALVREVAGAGQDIRLDYDRKSDTSATVEASRNFANKL
;
A
#
# COMPACT_ATOMS: atom_id res chain seq x y z
N TYR A 1 13.83 4.63 -26.36
CA TYR A 1 13.90 3.49 -25.44
C TYR A 1 13.37 2.23 -26.11
N VAL A 2 13.96 1.09 -25.79
CA VAL A 2 13.53 -0.24 -26.24
C VAL A 2 13.32 -1.10 -25.00
N VAL A 3 12.16 -1.74 -24.89
CA VAL A 3 11.85 -2.65 -23.78
C VAL A 3 11.95 -4.08 -24.28
N ALA A 4 12.73 -4.91 -23.59
CA ALA A 4 12.98 -6.30 -23.97
C ALA A 4 13.28 -7.15 -22.74
N ARG A 5 13.21 -8.48 -22.90
CA ARG A 5 13.48 -9.45 -21.83
C ARG A 5 14.99 -9.71 -21.67
N ASP A 6 15.74 -9.54 -22.75
CA ASP A 6 17.17 -9.76 -22.78
C ASP A 6 17.85 -8.86 -23.83
N ALA A 7 19.19 -8.85 -23.82
CA ALA A 7 19.99 -8.01 -24.72
C ALA A 7 19.84 -8.39 -26.20
N SER A 8 19.56 -9.64 -26.54
CA SER A 8 19.36 -10.10 -27.91
C SER A 8 18.05 -9.55 -28.49
N GLU A 9 16.96 -9.67 -27.73
CA GLU A 9 15.66 -9.11 -28.08
C GLU A 9 15.72 -7.58 -28.17
N ALA A 10 16.43 -6.93 -27.22
CA ALA A 10 16.64 -5.49 -27.25
C ALA A 10 17.33 -5.02 -28.52
N ARG A 11 18.37 -5.74 -28.94
CA ARG A 11 19.11 -5.44 -30.18
C ARG A 11 18.23 -5.61 -31.40
N ALA A 12 17.51 -6.72 -31.51
CA ALA A 12 16.60 -6.97 -32.63
C ALA A 12 15.52 -5.89 -32.76
N LYS A 13 14.90 -5.50 -31.64
CA LYS A 13 13.90 -4.43 -31.61
C LYS A 13 14.50 -3.06 -31.98
N ALA A 14 15.70 -2.75 -31.49
CA ALA A 14 16.37 -1.51 -31.80
C ALA A 14 16.79 -1.42 -33.29
N GLU A 15 17.28 -2.49 -33.87
CA GLU A 15 17.61 -2.56 -35.29
C GLU A 15 16.33 -2.42 -36.15
N LEU A 16 15.24 -3.01 -35.78
CA LEU A 16 13.95 -2.87 -36.46
C LEU A 16 13.43 -1.41 -36.39
N GLN A 17 13.55 -0.80 -35.24
CA GLN A 17 13.00 0.54 -35.00
C GLN A 17 13.89 1.66 -35.54
N PHE A 18 15.20 1.48 -35.47
CA PHE A 18 16.17 2.54 -35.79
C PHE A 18 17.16 2.18 -36.91
N GLY A 19 17.27 0.91 -37.30
CA GLY A 19 18.25 0.43 -38.28
C GLY A 19 17.87 0.65 -39.74
N GLY A 20 16.62 1.00 -40.04
CA GLY A 20 16.08 1.13 -41.42
C GLY A 20 16.20 2.50 -42.07
N GLY A 21 16.92 3.44 -41.49
CA GLY A 21 17.01 4.81 -41.99
C GLY A 21 18.43 5.25 -42.30
N ALA A 22 18.62 6.48 -42.78
CA ALA A 22 19.87 7.13 -43.16
C ALA A 22 20.92 7.27 -42.02
N HIS A 23 20.80 6.51 -40.95
CA HIS A 23 21.75 6.51 -39.85
C HIS A 23 23.02 5.71 -40.24
N LYS A 24 24.11 6.43 -40.48
CA LYS A 24 25.44 5.87 -40.85
C LYS A 24 26.17 5.20 -39.66
N HIS A 25 25.57 5.17 -38.47
CA HIS A 25 26.24 4.68 -37.27
C HIS A 25 25.51 3.43 -36.75
N PRO A 26 26.24 2.43 -36.22
CA PRO A 26 25.65 1.26 -35.60
C PRO A 26 24.84 1.66 -34.37
N VAL A 27 23.71 1.01 -34.16
CA VAL A 27 22.90 1.22 -32.94
C VAL A 27 23.66 0.67 -31.74
N VAL A 28 24.01 1.55 -30.83
CA VAL A 28 24.61 1.21 -29.53
C VAL A 28 23.51 1.15 -28.51
N LEU A 29 23.44 0.04 -27.76
CA LEU A 29 22.48 -0.16 -26.67
C LEU A 29 23.20 -0.04 -25.34
N GLU A 30 22.60 0.70 -24.44
CA GLU A 30 22.99 0.81 -23.04
C GLU A 30 21.80 0.40 -22.19
N GLN A 31 22.02 -0.54 -21.27
CA GLN A 31 20.97 -0.96 -20.36
C GLN A 31 20.84 0.09 -19.25
N ASP A 32 19.60 0.50 -18.99
CA ASP A 32 19.30 1.38 -17.87
C ASP A 32 19.68 0.69 -16.54
N PRO A 33 20.56 1.28 -15.72
CA PRO A 33 21.00 0.68 -14.45
C PRO A 33 19.96 0.82 -13.34
N ASP A 34 18.94 1.67 -13.52
CA ASP A 34 17.95 1.94 -12.50
C ASP A 34 16.90 0.82 -12.40
N ALA A 35 16.41 0.60 -11.19
CA ALA A 35 15.25 -0.23 -10.92
C ALA A 35 13.98 0.64 -10.92
N LEU A 36 12.84 0.01 -11.18
CA LEU A 36 11.55 0.69 -11.07
C LEU A 36 11.27 1.09 -9.61
N ASP A 37 10.62 2.23 -9.44
CA ASP A 37 10.18 2.74 -8.15
C ASP A 37 9.27 1.72 -7.43
N THR A 38 9.42 1.63 -6.10
CA THR A 38 8.54 0.83 -5.23
C THR A 38 7.05 1.12 -5.48
N TRP A 39 6.70 2.37 -5.76
CA TRP A 39 5.33 2.76 -6.06
C TRP A 39 4.81 2.22 -7.39
N PHE A 40 5.69 1.81 -8.30
CA PHE A 40 5.26 1.12 -9.52
C PHE A 40 4.64 -0.24 -9.19
N SER A 41 5.35 -1.09 -8.46
CA SER A 41 4.81 -2.38 -8.03
C SER A 41 3.60 -2.24 -7.11
N SER A 42 3.62 -1.25 -6.20
CA SER A 42 2.47 -0.94 -5.35
C SER A 42 1.23 -0.50 -6.13
N GLY A 43 1.42 0.19 -7.25
CA GLY A 43 0.32 0.58 -8.14
C GLY A 43 -0.30 -0.59 -8.93
N LEU A 44 0.48 -1.65 -9.16
CA LEU A 44 -0.01 -2.86 -9.83
C LEU A 44 -0.77 -3.81 -8.89
N TRP A 45 -0.66 -3.62 -7.59
CA TRP A 45 -1.12 -4.55 -6.56
C TRP A 45 -2.57 -5.05 -6.73
N PRO A 46 -3.58 -4.22 -7.07
CA PRO A 46 -4.98 -4.65 -7.14
C PRO A 46 -5.25 -5.77 -8.14
N PHE A 47 -4.43 -5.90 -9.17
CA PHE A 47 -4.63 -6.88 -10.24
C PHE A 47 -3.44 -7.83 -10.43
N SER A 48 -2.21 -7.41 -10.15
CA SER A 48 -1.04 -8.28 -10.29
C SER A 48 -1.06 -9.45 -9.31
N THR A 49 -1.55 -9.26 -8.09
CA THR A 49 -1.69 -10.33 -7.08
C THR A 49 -2.78 -11.34 -7.41
N LEU A 50 -3.68 -11.00 -8.35
CA LEU A 50 -4.76 -11.87 -8.82
C LEU A 50 -4.42 -12.62 -10.11
N GLY A 51 -3.17 -12.50 -10.57
CA GLY A 51 -2.63 -13.27 -11.70
C GLY A 51 -2.40 -12.47 -12.98
N TRP A 52 -2.75 -11.17 -13.02
CA TRP A 52 -2.39 -10.33 -14.17
C TRP A 52 -0.85 -10.37 -14.39
N PRO A 53 -0.33 -10.46 -15.63
CA PRO A 53 -0.98 -10.17 -16.91
C PRO A 53 -1.69 -11.35 -17.58
N ASP A 54 -1.88 -12.49 -16.91
CA ASP A 54 -2.72 -13.54 -17.45
C ASP A 54 -4.20 -13.16 -17.32
N GLU A 55 -4.81 -12.72 -18.42
CA GLU A 55 -6.21 -12.31 -18.46
C GLU A 55 -7.20 -13.47 -18.23
N GLN A 56 -6.71 -14.73 -18.29
CA GLN A 56 -7.50 -15.93 -18.02
C GLN A 56 -7.36 -16.42 -16.57
N ALA A 57 -6.58 -15.71 -15.74
CA ALA A 57 -6.40 -16.09 -14.34
C ALA A 57 -7.76 -16.12 -13.61
N ALA A 58 -8.05 -17.25 -12.96
CA ALA A 58 -9.34 -17.49 -12.30
C ALA A 58 -9.63 -16.46 -11.18
N ASP A 59 -8.59 -16.09 -10.42
CA ASP A 59 -8.72 -15.11 -9.35
C ASP A 59 -8.95 -13.70 -9.89
N LEU A 60 -8.30 -13.34 -11.01
CA LEU A 60 -8.53 -12.06 -11.68
C LEU A 60 -9.99 -11.96 -12.15
N ALA A 61 -10.49 -12.98 -12.82
CA ALA A 61 -11.87 -13.00 -13.33
C ALA A 61 -12.92 -12.96 -12.20
N ARG A 62 -12.58 -13.52 -11.02
CA ARG A 62 -13.51 -13.63 -9.90
C ARG A 62 -13.50 -12.40 -8.97
N TRP A 63 -12.34 -11.82 -8.72
CA TRP A 63 -12.14 -10.85 -7.64
C TRP A 63 -11.81 -9.44 -8.10
N TYR A 64 -11.53 -9.25 -9.40
CA TYR A 64 -11.23 -7.93 -9.95
C TYR A 64 -12.38 -7.41 -10.83
N PRO A 65 -12.80 -6.15 -10.69
CA PRO A 65 -12.41 -5.16 -9.67
C PRO A 65 -12.87 -5.55 -8.26
N THR A 66 -12.13 -5.11 -7.24
CA THR A 66 -12.50 -5.35 -5.84
C THR A 66 -13.59 -4.37 -5.37
N SER A 67 -14.36 -4.75 -4.34
CA SER A 67 -15.47 -3.90 -3.87
C SER A 67 -14.96 -2.69 -3.10
N VAL A 68 -14.07 -2.90 -2.12
CA VAL A 68 -13.63 -1.85 -1.20
C VAL A 68 -12.12 -1.87 -1.02
N LEU A 69 -11.50 -0.70 -1.14
CA LEU A 69 -10.14 -0.45 -0.65
C LEU A 69 -10.22 0.28 0.69
N VAL A 70 -9.49 -0.21 1.69
CA VAL A 70 -9.32 0.48 2.98
C VAL A 70 -7.93 1.10 3.03
N THR A 71 -7.83 2.40 3.31
CA THR A 71 -6.56 3.13 3.29
C THR A 71 -6.53 4.30 4.28
N GLY A 72 -5.32 4.72 4.67
CA GLY A 72 -5.12 6.00 5.34
C GLY A 72 -5.18 7.17 4.34
N PHE A 73 -5.58 8.33 4.82
CA PHE A 73 -5.66 9.54 3.97
C PHE A 73 -4.28 10.01 3.47
N ASP A 74 -3.22 9.70 4.18
CA ASP A 74 -1.86 10.17 3.91
C ASP A 74 -1.23 9.54 2.66
N ILE A 75 -1.75 8.41 2.20
CA ILE A 75 -1.29 7.71 0.99
C ILE A 75 -2.30 7.70 -0.16
N ILE A 76 -3.35 8.50 -0.11
CA ILE A 76 -4.32 8.61 -1.21
C ILE A 76 -3.61 8.97 -2.51
N PHE A 77 -2.77 10.01 -2.50
CA PHE A 77 -2.06 10.47 -3.69
C PHE A 77 -1.00 9.47 -4.16
N PHE A 78 -0.21 8.93 -3.23
CA PHE A 78 0.90 8.05 -3.58
C PHE A 78 0.47 6.63 -3.92
N TRP A 79 -0.60 6.14 -3.33
CA TRP A 79 -1.03 4.76 -3.50
C TRP A 79 -2.33 4.63 -4.28
N VAL A 80 -3.42 5.23 -3.79
CA VAL A 80 -4.75 5.08 -4.41
C VAL A 80 -4.77 5.65 -5.82
N ALA A 81 -4.28 6.88 -6.02
CA ALA A 81 -4.24 7.51 -7.33
C ALA A 81 -3.39 6.70 -8.33
N ARG A 82 -2.23 6.18 -7.89
CA ARG A 82 -1.38 5.36 -8.75
C ARG A 82 -2.02 4.03 -9.11
N MET A 83 -2.67 3.33 -8.17
CA MET A 83 -3.42 2.12 -8.47
C MET A 83 -4.54 2.38 -9.49
N THR A 84 -5.28 3.48 -9.32
CA THR A 84 -6.35 3.88 -10.24
C THR A 84 -5.83 4.18 -11.63
N MET A 85 -4.74 4.94 -11.75
CA MET A 85 -4.13 5.28 -13.03
C MET A 85 -3.59 4.04 -13.75
N MET A 86 -2.88 3.17 -13.03
CA MET A 86 -2.31 1.94 -13.61
C MET A 86 -3.39 0.95 -13.98
N ALA A 87 -4.41 0.77 -13.15
CA ALA A 87 -5.54 -0.08 -13.47
C ALA A 87 -6.26 0.39 -14.73
N GLY A 88 -6.56 1.69 -14.83
CA GLY A 88 -7.14 2.26 -16.04
C GLY A 88 -6.29 2.05 -17.29
N ALA A 89 -4.96 2.19 -17.16
CA ALA A 89 -4.04 2.01 -18.28
C ALA A 89 -3.86 0.55 -18.71
N PHE A 90 -3.79 -0.38 -17.76
CA PHE A 90 -3.46 -1.78 -18.04
C PHE A 90 -4.67 -2.70 -18.18
N THR A 91 -5.77 -2.40 -17.49
CA THR A 91 -6.97 -3.26 -17.50
C THR A 91 -8.20 -2.58 -18.09
N GLY A 92 -8.15 -1.27 -18.31
CA GLY A 92 -9.28 -0.49 -18.77
C GLY A 92 -10.40 -0.28 -17.73
N GLN A 93 -10.17 -0.68 -16.47
CA GLN A 93 -11.19 -0.67 -15.41
C GLN A 93 -10.68 0.04 -14.15
N MET A 94 -11.61 0.60 -13.38
CA MET A 94 -11.30 1.10 -12.03
C MET A 94 -11.07 -0.09 -11.10
N PRO A 95 -10.05 -0.05 -10.23
CA PRO A 95 -9.67 -1.21 -9.42
C PRO A 95 -10.59 -1.44 -8.21
N PHE A 96 -11.34 -0.42 -7.77
CA PHE A 96 -12.24 -0.47 -6.62
C PHE A 96 -13.55 0.25 -6.93
N GLN A 97 -14.63 -0.18 -6.26
CA GLN A 97 -15.90 0.55 -6.27
C GLN A 97 -15.88 1.66 -5.23
N ASP A 98 -15.43 1.34 -4.02
CA ASP A 98 -15.38 2.25 -2.89
C ASP A 98 -13.97 2.35 -2.32
N VAL A 99 -13.61 3.54 -1.81
CA VAL A 99 -12.38 3.76 -1.05
C VAL A 99 -12.76 4.23 0.34
N TYR A 100 -12.56 3.36 1.33
CA TYR A 100 -12.79 3.69 2.74
C TYR A 100 -11.52 4.29 3.34
N ILE A 101 -11.60 5.54 3.77
CA ILE A 101 -10.47 6.29 4.29
C ILE A 101 -10.59 6.36 5.83
N HIS A 102 -9.61 5.79 6.52
CA HIS A 102 -9.53 5.82 7.98
C HIS A 102 -8.51 6.84 8.48
N GLY A 103 -8.68 7.27 9.74
CA GLY A 103 -7.71 8.10 10.45
C GLY A 103 -6.44 7.33 10.82
N LEU A 104 -5.40 8.04 11.22
CA LEU A 104 -4.13 7.46 11.66
C LEU A 104 -4.09 7.36 13.19
N VAL A 105 -3.36 6.35 13.68
CA VAL A 105 -3.01 6.29 15.10
C VAL A 105 -1.83 7.22 15.35
N ARG A 106 -2.00 8.14 16.30
CA ARG A 106 -0.99 9.13 16.70
C ARG A 106 -0.44 8.80 18.08
N ASP A 107 0.76 9.30 18.36
CA ASP A 107 1.37 9.14 19.67
C ASP A 107 0.63 9.92 20.78
N GLU A 108 1.07 9.76 22.01
CA GLU A 108 0.52 10.41 23.21
C GLU A 108 0.53 11.95 23.13
N ASN A 109 1.39 12.50 22.28
CA ASN A 109 1.49 13.96 22.02
C ASN A 109 0.73 14.38 20.76
N ASN A 110 -0.11 13.50 20.20
CA ASN A 110 -0.89 13.74 18.98
C ASN A 110 -0.01 13.96 17.72
N ARG A 111 1.21 13.40 17.69
CA ARG A 111 2.12 13.47 16.53
C ARG A 111 2.01 12.21 15.69
N LYS A 112 2.17 12.34 14.38
CA LYS A 112 2.26 11.19 13.48
C LYS A 112 3.42 10.30 13.89
N MET A 113 3.16 8.99 14.03
CA MET A 113 4.20 8.01 14.31
C MET A 113 5.08 7.78 13.08
N SER A 114 6.39 7.71 13.28
CA SER A 114 7.34 7.34 12.22
C SER A 114 8.56 6.63 12.81
N LYS A 115 9.20 5.80 11.98
CA LYS A 115 10.44 5.12 12.37
C LYS A 115 11.56 6.12 12.67
N SER A 116 11.66 7.19 11.90
CA SER A 116 12.69 8.24 12.07
C SER A 116 12.48 9.07 13.33
N ALA A 117 11.25 9.27 13.77
CA ALA A 117 10.95 9.97 15.02
C ALA A 117 11.07 9.08 16.26
N GLY A 118 11.17 7.77 16.10
CA GLY A 118 11.25 6.80 17.20
C GLY A 118 10.04 6.82 18.15
N ASN A 119 8.92 7.38 17.70
CA ASN A 119 7.71 7.53 18.51
C ASN A 119 6.65 6.45 18.23
N GLY A 120 7.00 5.40 17.52
CA GLY A 120 6.13 4.24 17.33
C GLY A 120 5.78 3.58 18.67
N ILE A 121 4.55 3.08 18.75
CA ILE A 121 4.09 2.26 19.87
C ILE A 121 3.99 0.83 19.34
N ASP A 122 4.70 -0.10 19.98
CA ASP A 122 4.63 -1.50 19.60
C ASP A 122 3.30 -2.08 20.08
N PRO A 123 2.42 -2.50 19.17
CA PRO A 123 1.14 -3.07 19.54
C PRO A 123 1.26 -4.37 20.34
N LEU A 124 2.36 -5.11 20.19
CA LEU A 124 2.58 -6.37 20.92
C LEU A 124 2.70 -6.13 22.43
N LEU A 125 3.35 -5.04 22.86
CA LEU A 125 3.43 -4.69 24.28
C LEU A 125 2.04 -4.49 24.91
N LEU A 126 1.12 -3.85 24.17
CA LEU A 126 -0.24 -3.65 24.63
C LEU A 126 -1.07 -4.96 24.57
N ILE A 127 -0.83 -5.79 23.57
CA ILE A 127 -1.48 -7.10 23.43
C ILE A 127 -1.07 -8.04 24.58
N ASP A 128 0.21 -8.11 24.89
CA ASP A 128 0.74 -8.94 25.97
C ASP A 128 0.17 -8.52 27.33
N ARG A 129 -0.06 -7.23 27.51
CA ARG A 129 -0.54 -6.67 28.78
C ARG A 129 -2.06 -6.73 28.94
N TYR A 130 -2.79 -6.43 27.89
CA TYR A 130 -4.26 -6.22 27.95
C TYR A 130 -5.07 -7.23 27.14
N GLY A 131 -4.42 -8.00 26.29
CA GLY A 131 -5.05 -8.89 25.32
C GLY A 131 -5.35 -8.23 23.97
N ALA A 132 -5.38 -9.03 22.92
CA ALA A 132 -5.60 -8.55 21.56
C ALA A 132 -7.00 -7.92 21.38
N ASP A 133 -8.02 -8.50 22.02
CA ASP A 133 -9.38 -8.00 21.91
C ASP A 133 -9.56 -6.60 22.52
N ALA A 134 -8.87 -6.33 23.63
CA ALA A 134 -8.87 -5.01 24.27
C ALA A 134 -8.28 -3.93 23.35
N LEU A 135 -7.12 -4.21 22.74
CA LEU A 135 -6.49 -3.27 21.80
C LEU A 135 -7.35 -3.07 20.56
N ARG A 136 -7.82 -4.15 19.94
CA ARG A 136 -8.68 -4.08 18.75
C ARG A 136 -9.97 -3.31 19.02
N PHE A 137 -10.63 -3.60 20.14
CA PHE A 137 -11.86 -2.88 20.52
C PHE A 137 -11.59 -1.40 20.78
N ALA A 138 -10.49 -1.06 21.48
CA ALA A 138 -10.10 0.32 21.72
C ALA A 138 -9.94 1.09 20.38
N LEU A 139 -9.18 0.54 19.45
CA LEU A 139 -8.93 1.18 18.15
C LEU A 139 -10.22 1.34 17.33
N VAL A 140 -11.05 0.27 17.23
CA VAL A 140 -12.29 0.32 16.46
C VAL A 140 -13.29 1.31 17.06
N ARG A 141 -13.39 1.36 18.38
CA ARG A 141 -14.28 2.31 19.08
C ARG A 141 -13.89 3.76 18.81
N GLU A 142 -12.60 4.07 18.82
CA GLU A 142 -12.11 5.43 18.58
C GLU A 142 -12.24 5.83 17.09
N VAL A 143 -12.19 4.87 16.15
CA VAL A 143 -12.40 5.11 14.70
C VAL A 143 -13.87 5.31 14.36
N ALA A 144 -14.82 4.89 15.20
CA ALA A 144 -16.27 4.86 14.91
C ALA A 144 -16.92 6.24 14.66
N GLY A 145 -16.15 7.29 14.46
CA GLY A 145 -16.61 8.65 14.15
C GLY A 145 -16.11 9.22 12.82
N ALA A 146 -15.79 8.39 11.82
CA ALA A 146 -15.41 8.78 10.46
C ALA A 146 -14.18 9.71 10.34
N GLY A 147 -13.03 9.14 10.01
CA GLY A 147 -11.88 9.87 9.46
C GLY A 147 -11.08 10.72 10.45
N GLN A 148 -11.35 10.64 11.74
CA GLN A 148 -10.53 11.30 12.75
C GLN A 148 -9.33 10.45 13.14
N ASP A 149 -8.18 11.12 13.34
CA ASP A 149 -7.01 10.46 13.88
C ASP A 149 -7.24 10.03 15.33
N ILE A 150 -6.69 8.88 15.68
CA ILE A 150 -6.78 8.32 17.03
C ILE A 150 -5.53 8.75 17.79
N ARG A 151 -5.69 9.49 18.87
CA ARG A 151 -4.60 9.70 19.81
C ARG A 151 -4.57 8.57 20.81
N LEU A 152 -3.52 7.75 20.78
CA LEU A 152 -3.32 6.70 21.77
C LEU A 152 -2.60 7.28 23.02
N ASP A 153 -3.26 7.17 24.17
CA ASP A 153 -2.77 7.61 25.49
C ASP A 153 -1.74 6.64 26.07
N TYR A 154 -0.57 6.55 25.44
CA TYR A 154 0.46 5.61 25.81
C TYR A 154 1.49 6.22 26.77
N ASP A 155 1.64 5.62 27.97
CA ASP A 155 2.73 5.95 28.89
C ASP A 155 3.96 5.09 28.59
N ARG A 156 5.01 5.71 28.04
CA ARG A 156 6.26 5.04 27.63
C ARG A 156 7.12 4.55 28.80
N LYS A 157 6.84 4.98 30.03
CA LYS A 157 7.61 4.53 31.20
C LYS A 157 7.07 3.22 31.76
N SER A 158 5.77 3.06 31.69
CA SER A 158 5.07 1.92 32.27
C SER A 158 4.51 0.96 31.22
N ASP A 159 4.62 1.30 29.94
CA ASP A 159 4.01 0.59 28.79
C ASP A 159 2.50 0.37 28.99
N THR A 160 1.80 1.42 29.43
CA THR A 160 0.37 1.38 29.72
C THR A 160 -0.44 2.32 28.85
N SER A 161 -1.76 2.01 28.69
CA SER A 161 -2.74 2.87 28.05
C SER A 161 -4.07 2.74 28.81
N ALA A 162 -4.57 3.86 29.32
CA ALA A 162 -5.85 3.89 30.03
C ALA A 162 -7.02 3.55 29.10
N THR A 163 -6.97 3.96 27.84
CA THR A 163 -7.98 3.64 26.82
C THR A 163 -8.05 2.13 26.56
N VAL A 164 -6.91 1.46 26.41
CA VAL A 164 -6.86 0.01 26.19
C VAL A 164 -7.27 -0.76 27.45
N GLU A 165 -6.87 -0.29 28.64
CA GLU A 165 -7.28 -0.87 29.91
C GLU A 165 -8.80 -0.78 30.13
N ALA A 166 -9.40 0.36 29.85
CA ALA A 166 -10.85 0.55 29.91
C ALA A 166 -11.58 -0.41 28.94
N SER A 167 -11.02 -0.62 27.76
CA SER A 167 -11.54 -1.55 26.76
C SER A 167 -11.44 -3.00 27.23
N ARG A 168 -10.35 -3.41 27.90
CA ARG A 168 -10.23 -4.71 28.54
C ARG A 168 -11.30 -4.91 29.63
N ASN A 169 -11.46 -3.88 30.47
CA ASN A 169 -12.45 -3.94 31.55
C ASN A 169 -13.88 -4.01 31.01
N PHE A 170 -14.15 -3.41 29.86
CA PHE A 170 -15.43 -3.56 29.17
C PHE A 170 -15.61 -5.00 28.64
N ALA A 171 -14.62 -5.53 27.90
CA ALA A 171 -14.69 -6.89 27.34
C ALA A 171 -14.87 -7.97 28.41
N ASN A 172 -14.28 -7.80 29.60
CA ASN A 172 -14.42 -8.74 30.71
C ASN A 172 -15.82 -8.73 31.36
N LYS A 173 -16.69 -7.78 31.01
CA LYS A 173 -18.07 -7.70 31.54
C LYS A 173 -19.11 -8.28 30.58
N LEU A 174 -18.71 -8.63 29.37
CA LEU A 174 -19.51 -9.29 28.37
C LEU A 174 -19.52 -10.81 28.60
#